data_cfcaf0479a222b24adf09344f84e9304
#
_entry.id   cfcaf0479a222b24adf09344f84e9304
#
_cell.length_a   1.000
_cell.length_b   1.000
_cell.length_c   1.000
_cell.angle_alpha   90.00
_cell.angle_beta   90.00
_cell.angle_gamma   90.00
#
_symmetry.space_group_name_H-M   'P 1'
#
loop_
_entity.id
_entity.type
_entity.pdbx_description
1 polymer ?
#
loop_
_entity_poly.entity_id
_entity_poly.type
_entity_poly.pdbx_seq_one_letter_code
_entity_poly.pdbx_strand_id
1 'polypeptide(L)'
;MNTPAQRRPLRIINSVAPIRICDNGGWTDTWFAEHGKVFNIGVYPYAEVQIEVFPYEGEDNRIVINAENYGERYALHPERPGWDRHPLLEAAIERMGVPDDMAFQVTIFSDAPAGASTGTSAAVTVALIGALDCLTPGRLTPHEVAYTAHSVETDMLHLQSGIQDQLCSAYGGINYIEMFRFPHASVSQIQVPNSIWWELERRLVL
;
A
#
# COMPACT_ATOMS: atom_id res chain seq x y z
N MET A 1 -15.74 -7.86 36.02
CA MET A 1 -15.63 -7.48 34.61
C MET A 1 -14.67 -8.47 33.97
N ASN A 2 -15.17 -9.44 33.21
CA ASN A 2 -14.32 -10.40 32.53
C ASN A 2 -13.61 -9.69 31.39
N THR A 3 -12.30 -9.56 31.45
CA THR A 3 -11.45 -9.19 30.33
C THR A 3 -11.72 -10.22 29.22
N PRO A 4 -12.11 -9.82 27.99
CA PRO A 4 -12.27 -10.78 26.90
C PRO A 4 -10.95 -11.52 26.74
N ALA A 5 -11.00 -12.86 26.79
CA ALA A 5 -9.83 -13.68 26.52
C ALA A 5 -9.24 -13.21 25.19
N GLN A 6 -7.96 -12.85 25.19
CA GLN A 6 -7.25 -12.44 23.96
C GLN A 6 -7.34 -13.63 22.99
N ARG A 7 -8.18 -13.52 21.97
CA ARG A 7 -8.28 -14.53 20.93
C ARG A 7 -6.90 -14.68 20.28
N ARG A 8 -6.41 -15.89 20.16
CA ARG A 8 -5.16 -16.13 19.45
C ARG A 8 -5.43 -16.10 17.93
N PRO A 9 -4.72 -15.29 17.15
CA PRO A 9 -4.91 -15.28 15.72
C PRO A 9 -4.51 -16.63 15.09
N LEU A 10 -5.23 -17.04 14.06
CA LEU A 10 -4.90 -18.20 13.24
C LEU A 10 -3.62 -17.98 12.45
N ARG A 11 -3.44 -16.74 12.00
CA ARG A 11 -2.32 -16.32 11.15
C ARG A 11 -2.03 -14.83 11.37
N ILE A 12 -0.76 -14.48 11.29
CA ILE A 12 -0.29 -13.08 11.26
C ILE A 12 0.41 -12.87 9.91
N ILE A 13 0.01 -11.83 9.20
CA ILE A 13 0.59 -11.43 7.92
C ILE A 13 1.24 -10.07 8.12
N ASN A 14 2.52 -9.95 7.79
CA ASN A 14 3.24 -8.69 7.79
C ASN A 14 3.61 -8.32 6.36
N SER A 15 3.38 -7.07 6.00
CA SER A 15 3.73 -6.49 4.71
C SER A 15 4.38 -5.14 4.90
N VAL A 16 5.36 -4.84 4.07
CA VAL A 16 6.04 -3.54 4.07
C VAL A 16 6.18 -3.03 2.65
N ALA A 17 6.12 -1.71 2.49
CA ALA A 17 6.39 -1.08 1.21
C ALA A 17 7.20 0.21 1.41
N PRO A 18 8.24 0.47 0.58
CA PRO A 18 9.04 1.67 0.69
C PRO A 18 8.26 2.91 0.27
N ILE A 19 8.59 4.05 0.87
CA ILE A 19 8.34 5.34 0.26
C ILE A 19 9.34 5.55 -0.88
N ARG A 20 9.20 6.63 -1.64
CA ARG A 20 10.08 6.87 -2.78
C ARG A 20 10.67 8.27 -2.81
N ILE A 21 11.83 8.37 -3.43
CA ILE A 21 12.35 9.59 -4.03
C ILE A 21 12.24 9.48 -5.56
N CYS A 22 11.95 10.59 -6.22
CA CYS A 22 11.85 10.65 -7.67
C CYS A 22 12.82 11.71 -8.19
N ASP A 23 13.98 11.27 -8.69
CA ASP A 23 15.02 12.17 -9.16
C ASP A 23 14.70 12.78 -10.51
N ASN A 24 14.06 12.02 -11.39
CA ASN A 24 13.78 12.43 -12.76
C ASN A 24 12.42 11.95 -13.24
N GLY A 25 11.76 12.80 -14.01
CA GLY A 25 10.54 12.44 -14.74
C GLY A 25 9.26 12.51 -13.93
N GLY A 26 9.28 13.07 -12.73
CA GLY A 26 8.06 13.27 -11.95
C GLY A 26 6.98 14.03 -12.75
N TRP A 27 5.72 13.68 -12.54
CA TRP A 27 4.54 14.16 -13.27
C TRP A 27 4.38 13.65 -14.71
N THR A 28 5.37 12.97 -15.30
CA THR A 28 5.22 12.39 -16.64
C THR A 28 4.46 11.05 -16.62
N ASP A 29 4.13 10.56 -15.44
CA ASP A 29 3.33 9.36 -15.20
C ASP A 29 1.83 9.66 -14.98
N THR A 30 1.35 10.78 -15.51
CA THR A 30 0.01 11.31 -15.27
C THR A 30 -0.88 11.27 -16.51
N TRP A 31 -2.18 11.40 -16.27
CA TRP A 31 -3.21 11.43 -17.33
C TRP A 31 -3.03 12.59 -18.30
N PHE A 32 -2.46 13.72 -17.88
CA PHE A 32 -2.25 14.89 -18.74
C PHE A 32 -0.94 14.84 -19.52
N ALA A 33 0.06 14.11 -19.02
CA ALA A 33 1.31 13.90 -19.75
C ALA A 33 1.20 12.74 -20.75
N GLU A 34 0.39 11.72 -20.42
CA GLU A 34 0.11 10.51 -21.20
C GLU A 34 1.33 9.61 -21.43
N HIS A 35 2.49 10.17 -21.66
CA HIS A 35 3.76 9.49 -21.96
C HIS A 35 4.88 10.06 -21.11
N GLY A 36 5.81 9.22 -20.69
CA GLY A 36 6.96 9.71 -19.97
C GLY A 36 7.90 8.62 -19.50
N LYS A 37 8.95 9.08 -18.84
CA LYS A 37 9.97 8.22 -18.25
C LYS A 37 10.28 8.74 -16.87
N VAL A 38 10.22 7.86 -15.89
CA VAL A 38 10.46 8.17 -14.49
C VAL A 38 11.63 7.34 -13.99
N PHE A 39 12.52 7.98 -13.24
CA PHE A 39 13.55 7.34 -12.47
C PHE A 39 13.25 7.58 -10.99
N ASN A 40 12.98 6.53 -10.24
CA ASN A 40 12.70 6.62 -8.82
C ASN A 40 13.40 5.50 -8.02
N ILE A 41 13.49 5.73 -6.71
CA ILE A 41 14.17 4.85 -5.78
C ILE A 41 13.28 4.65 -4.56
N GLY A 42 12.97 3.40 -4.26
CA GLY A 42 12.31 3.01 -3.02
C GLY A 42 13.27 3.11 -1.85
N VAL A 43 12.89 3.86 -0.82
CA VAL A 43 13.74 4.18 0.33
C VAL A 43 13.01 3.96 1.65
N TYR A 44 13.77 3.81 2.74
CA TYR A 44 13.26 3.89 4.10
C TYR A 44 12.85 5.35 4.43
N PRO A 45 11.84 5.59 5.31
CA PRO A 45 11.08 4.61 6.08
C PRO A 45 10.02 3.86 5.25
N TYR A 46 9.62 2.68 5.73
CA TYR A 46 8.58 1.88 5.10
C TYR A 46 7.20 2.17 5.68
N ALA A 47 6.18 1.99 4.86
CA ALA A 47 4.83 1.73 5.37
C ALA A 47 4.76 0.27 5.82
N GLU A 48 4.22 0.04 7.00
CA GLU A 48 4.12 -1.26 7.63
C GLU A 48 2.66 -1.63 7.87
N VAL A 49 2.27 -2.84 7.48
CA VAL A 49 0.93 -3.38 7.68
C VAL A 49 1.04 -4.75 8.33
N GLN A 50 0.32 -4.94 9.43
CA GLN A 50 0.13 -6.24 10.05
C GLN A 50 -1.34 -6.60 10.05
N ILE A 51 -1.68 -7.80 9.56
CA ILE A 51 -3.03 -8.36 9.65
C ILE A 51 -3.01 -9.57 10.58
N GLU A 52 -3.80 -9.52 11.63
CA GLU A 52 -4.11 -10.65 12.51
C GLU A 52 -5.43 -11.26 12.05
N VAL A 53 -5.38 -12.52 11.58
CA VAL A 53 -6.55 -13.23 11.02
C VAL A 53 -7.18 -14.12 12.09
N PHE A 54 -8.49 -14.06 12.19
CA PHE A 54 -9.31 -14.85 13.10
C PHE A 54 -10.40 -15.61 12.32
N PRO A 55 -10.94 -16.73 12.85
CA PRO A 55 -12.16 -17.30 12.30
C PRO A 55 -13.31 -16.33 12.52
N TYR A 56 -14.17 -16.16 11.51
CA TYR A 56 -15.39 -15.38 11.65
C TYR A 56 -16.53 -16.28 12.15
N GLU A 57 -17.10 -15.91 13.30
CA GLU A 57 -18.17 -16.66 13.96
C GLU A 57 -19.46 -15.82 14.09
N GLY A 58 -19.57 -14.75 13.29
CA GLY A 58 -20.76 -13.90 13.24
C GLY A 58 -20.72 -12.71 14.21
N GLU A 59 -19.52 -12.28 14.63
CA GLU A 59 -19.38 -11.10 15.49
C GLU A 59 -19.63 -9.79 14.71
N ASP A 60 -20.10 -8.76 15.43
CA ASP A 60 -20.39 -7.43 14.85
C ASP A 60 -19.15 -6.72 14.26
N ASN A 61 -17.94 -7.04 14.78
CA ASN A 61 -16.69 -6.39 14.39
C ASN A 61 -15.80 -7.34 13.60
N ARG A 62 -16.24 -7.68 12.39
CA ARG A 62 -15.51 -8.59 11.49
C ARG A 62 -14.16 -8.03 11.03
N ILE A 63 -14.10 -6.72 10.78
CA ILE A 63 -12.91 -6.00 10.33
C ILE A 63 -12.63 -4.87 11.30
N VAL A 64 -11.43 -4.83 11.86
CA VAL A 64 -10.99 -3.74 12.73
C VAL A 64 -9.76 -3.09 12.11
N ILE A 65 -9.81 -1.78 11.91
CA ILE A 65 -8.69 -0.96 11.45
C ILE A 65 -8.08 -0.25 12.66
N ASN A 66 -6.77 -0.37 12.82
CA ASN A 66 -5.94 0.36 13.77
C ASN A 66 -4.95 1.22 12.99
N ALA A 67 -5.26 2.49 12.82
CA ALA A 67 -4.41 3.48 12.16
C ALA A 67 -3.52 4.16 13.21
N GLU A 68 -2.35 3.57 13.50
CA GLU A 68 -1.51 3.98 14.64
C GLU A 68 -1.03 5.42 14.55
N ASN A 69 -0.66 5.88 13.37
CA ASN A 69 -0.22 7.28 13.16
C ASN A 69 -1.27 8.31 13.57
N TYR A 70 -2.55 7.94 13.55
CA TYR A 70 -3.67 8.82 13.92
C TYR A 70 -4.22 8.52 15.30
N GLY A 71 -3.73 7.45 15.97
CA GLY A 71 -4.28 6.98 17.25
C GLY A 71 -5.73 6.50 17.14
N GLU A 72 -6.14 6.06 15.97
CA GLU A 72 -7.51 5.68 15.68
C GLU A 72 -7.67 4.17 15.55
N ARG A 73 -8.70 3.65 16.24
CA ARG A 73 -9.11 2.25 16.11
C ARG A 73 -10.61 2.18 15.96
N TYR A 74 -11.09 1.50 14.91
CA TYR A 74 -12.52 1.39 14.62
C TYR A 74 -12.88 0.12 13.85
N ALA A 75 -14.16 -0.26 13.90
CA ALA A 75 -14.67 -1.36 13.08
C ALA A 75 -15.11 -0.83 11.71
N LEU A 76 -14.71 -1.55 10.67
CA LEU A 76 -15.20 -1.34 9.31
C LEU A 76 -16.37 -2.29 9.05
N HIS A 77 -17.43 -1.76 8.51
CA HIS A 77 -18.65 -2.49 8.15
C HIS A 77 -18.81 -2.49 6.62
N PRO A 78 -18.33 -3.52 5.91
CA PRO A 78 -18.35 -3.56 4.44
C PRO A 78 -19.76 -3.47 3.83
N GLU A 79 -20.79 -3.80 4.61
CA GLU A 79 -22.21 -3.69 4.20
C GLU A 79 -22.75 -2.25 4.20
N ARG A 80 -22.02 -1.31 4.79
CA ARG A 80 -22.38 0.12 4.79
C ARG A 80 -21.79 0.80 3.59
N PRO A 81 -22.57 1.53 2.79
CA PRO A 81 -22.02 2.24 1.64
C PRO A 81 -21.17 3.43 2.08
N GLY A 82 -20.06 3.65 1.38
CA GLY A 82 -19.18 4.79 1.57
C GLY A 82 -17.96 4.51 2.45
N TRP A 83 -17.03 5.43 2.40
CA TRP A 83 -15.77 5.40 3.11
C TRP A 83 -15.63 6.69 3.92
N ASP A 84 -15.71 6.59 5.25
CA ASP A 84 -15.94 7.75 6.11
C ASP A 84 -14.68 8.25 6.84
N ARG A 85 -13.82 7.34 7.36
CA ARG A 85 -12.74 7.71 8.27
C ARG A 85 -11.38 7.74 7.59
N HIS A 86 -11.03 6.65 6.94
CA HIS A 86 -9.80 6.51 6.15
C HIS A 86 -10.15 5.94 4.78
N PRO A 87 -10.71 6.77 3.86
CA PRO A 87 -11.26 6.30 2.60
C PRO A 87 -10.33 5.41 1.79
N LEU A 88 -9.02 5.72 1.79
CA LEU A 88 -8.02 4.95 1.06
C LEU A 88 -7.87 3.51 1.60
N LEU A 89 -7.87 3.35 2.92
CA LEU A 89 -7.75 2.04 3.57
C LEU A 89 -9.03 1.23 3.39
N GLU A 90 -10.17 1.87 3.59
CA GLU A 90 -11.49 1.26 3.51
C GLU A 90 -11.80 0.79 2.09
N ALA A 91 -11.52 1.63 1.09
CA ALA A 91 -11.67 1.30 -0.33
C ALA A 91 -10.70 0.18 -0.76
N ALA A 92 -9.46 0.15 -0.25
CA ALA A 92 -8.53 -0.94 -0.54
C ALA A 92 -9.02 -2.28 0.02
N ILE A 93 -9.58 -2.30 1.22
CA ILE A 93 -10.18 -3.50 1.82
C ILE A 93 -11.40 -3.95 1.00
N GLU A 94 -12.26 -3.03 0.61
CA GLU A 94 -13.42 -3.32 -0.23
C GLU A 94 -12.98 -3.87 -1.61
N ARG A 95 -11.97 -3.27 -2.23
CA ARG A 95 -11.42 -3.70 -3.52
C ARG A 95 -10.92 -5.13 -3.50
N MET A 96 -10.24 -5.51 -2.42
CA MET A 96 -9.67 -6.86 -2.28
C MET A 96 -10.70 -7.89 -1.83
N GLY A 97 -11.74 -7.44 -1.14
CA GLY A 97 -12.72 -8.33 -0.51
C GLY A 97 -12.15 -9.05 0.71
N VAL A 98 -13.02 -9.63 1.50
CA VAL A 98 -12.67 -10.42 2.68
C VAL A 98 -13.37 -11.77 2.60
N PRO A 99 -12.64 -12.89 2.69
CA PRO A 99 -13.26 -14.24 2.69
C PRO A 99 -14.32 -14.38 3.78
N ASP A 100 -15.45 -15.00 3.47
CA ASP A 100 -16.64 -15.04 4.34
C ASP A 100 -16.43 -15.71 5.69
N ASP A 101 -15.45 -16.60 5.77
CA ASP A 101 -15.09 -17.36 6.96
C ASP A 101 -14.02 -16.67 7.83
N MET A 102 -13.58 -15.46 7.45
CA MET A 102 -12.49 -14.75 8.12
C MET A 102 -12.96 -13.41 8.73
N ALA A 103 -12.40 -13.13 9.89
CA ALA A 103 -12.36 -11.81 10.50
C ALA A 103 -10.90 -11.38 10.65
N PHE A 104 -10.60 -10.09 10.66
CA PHE A 104 -9.24 -9.64 10.89
C PHE A 104 -9.15 -8.26 11.56
N GLN A 105 -8.03 -8.07 12.23
CA GLN A 105 -7.57 -6.76 12.64
C GLN A 105 -6.37 -6.37 11.79
N VAL A 106 -6.41 -5.20 11.20
CA VAL A 106 -5.28 -4.62 10.49
C VAL A 106 -4.70 -3.47 11.28
N THR A 107 -3.39 -3.51 11.51
CA THR A 107 -2.62 -2.42 12.10
C THR A 107 -1.74 -1.81 11.02
N ILE A 108 -1.77 -0.48 10.91
CA ILE A 108 -1.08 0.28 9.87
C ILE A 108 -0.25 1.35 10.53
N PHE A 109 1.02 1.41 10.14
CA PHE A 109 1.99 2.38 10.65
C PHE A 109 2.93 2.85 9.53
N SER A 110 3.38 4.09 9.61
CA SER A 110 4.47 4.63 8.78
C SER A 110 5.22 5.72 9.52
N ASP A 111 6.54 5.62 9.55
CA ASP A 111 7.41 6.71 10.05
C ASP A 111 7.48 7.91 9.11
N ALA A 112 7.11 7.73 7.85
CA ALA A 112 7.10 8.82 6.89
C ALA A 112 5.95 9.79 7.18
N PRO A 113 6.20 11.11 7.29
CA PRO A 113 5.16 12.07 7.55
C PRO A 113 4.16 12.13 6.39
N ALA A 114 2.88 12.25 6.74
CA ALA A 114 1.84 12.48 5.74
C ALA A 114 2.05 13.81 5.03
N GLY A 115 1.84 13.83 3.70
CA GLY A 115 1.97 15.07 2.91
C GLY A 115 3.41 15.48 2.56
N ALA A 116 4.41 14.63 2.85
CA ALA A 116 5.81 14.89 2.51
C ALA A 116 6.14 14.73 1.00
N SER A 117 5.14 14.41 0.17
CA SER A 117 5.31 14.13 -1.26
C SER A 117 6.28 12.98 -1.57
N THR A 118 6.44 12.06 -0.63
CA THR A 118 7.30 10.88 -0.73
C THR A 118 6.55 9.60 -1.12
N GLY A 119 5.28 9.71 -1.55
CA GLY A 119 4.46 8.57 -1.93
C GLY A 119 3.98 7.72 -0.75
N THR A 120 3.86 8.30 0.46
CA THR A 120 3.45 7.56 1.67
C THR A 120 2.07 6.92 1.53
N SER A 121 1.09 7.59 0.93
CA SER A 121 -0.26 7.05 0.70
C SER A 121 -0.22 5.81 -0.19
N ALA A 122 0.53 5.87 -1.29
CA ALA A 122 0.73 4.74 -2.18
C ALA A 122 1.46 3.58 -1.47
N ALA A 123 2.50 3.86 -0.68
CA ALA A 123 3.22 2.84 0.09
C ALA A 123 2.29 2.11 1.08
N VAL A 124 1.46 2.86 1.81
CA VAL A 124 0.46 2.29 2.73
C VAL A 124 -0.55 1.41 1.97
N THR A 125 -1.08 1.90 0.85
CA THR A 125 -2.07 1.15 0.05
C THR A 125 -1.46 -0.12 -0.55
N VAL A 126 -0.24 -0.03 -1.10
CA VAL A 126 0.50 -1.17 -1.66
C VAL A 126 0.78 -2.21 -0.58
N ALA A 127 1.27 -1.80 0.60
CA ALA A 127 1.51 -2.72 1.72
C ALA A 127 0.21 -3.41 2.18
N LEU A 128 -0.88 -2.65 2.27
CA LEU A 128 -2.20 -3.18 2.67
C LEU A 128 -2.73 -4.19 1.64
N ILE A 129 -2.71 -3.87 0.35
CA ILE A 129 -3.14 -4.78 -0.72
C ILE A 129 -2.28 -6.04 -0.75
N GLY A 130 -0.96 -5.92 -0.60
CA GLY A 130 -0.06 -7.06 -0.52
C GLY A 130 -0.36 -7.98 0.68
N ALA A 131 -0.72 -7.42 1.83
CA ALA A 131 -1.14 -8.19 2.98
C ALA A 131 -2.50 -8.88 2.77
N LEU A 132 -3.47 -8.17 2.18
CA LEU A 132 -4.81 -8.69 1.87
C LEU A 132 -4.77 -9.80 0.81
N ASP A 133 -3.92 -9.68 -0.21
CA ASP A 133 -3.73 -10.73 -1.23
C ASP A 133 -3.31 -12.07 -0.59
N CYS A 134 -2.56 -12.00 0.51
CA CYS A 134 -2.18 -13.20 1.26
C CYS A 134 -3.33 -13.85 2.05
N LEU A 135 -4.51 -13.27 2.13
CA LEU A 135 -5.69 -13.92 2.75
C LEU A 135 -6.22 -15.07 1.89
N THR A 136 -6.06 -14.99 0.60
CA THR A 136 -6.52 -16.00 -0.38
C THR A 136 -5.35 -16.74 -1.04
N PRO A 137 -5.58 -17.88 -1.72
CA PRO A 137 -4.54 -18.61 -2.43
C PRO A 137 -4.00 -17.94 -3.71
N GLY A 138 -4.69 -16.95 -4.26
CA GLY A 138 -4.22 -16.17 -5.40
C GLY A 138 -3.13 -15.18 -4.96
N ARG A 139 -2.10 -14.99 -5.79
CA ARG A 139 -1.04 -14.02 -5.49
C ARG A 139 -0.87 -13.07 -6.66
N LEU A 140 -1.06 -11.80 -6.37
CA LEU A 140 -0.79 -10.73 -7.32
C LEU A 140 0.72 -10.57 -7.52
N THR A 141 1.12 -10.29 -8.74
CA THR A 141 2.48 -9.82 -9.03
C THR A 141 2.67 -8.39 -8.48
N PRO A 142 3.91 -7.91 -8.28
CA PRO A 142 4.14 -6.52 -7.89
C PRO A 142 3.45 -5.51 -8.81
N HIS A 143 3.40 -5.81 -10.11
CA HIS A 143 2.72 -4.98 -11.09
C HIS A 143 1.21 -4.91 -10.84
N GLU A 144 0.57 -6.04 -10.60
CA GLU A 144 -0.86 -6.12 -10.30
C GLU A 144 -1.20 -5.44 -8.97
N VAL A 145 -0.35 -5.59 -7.95
CA VAL A 145 -0.52 -4.86 -6.68
C VAL A 145 -0.48 -3.34 -6.91
N ALA A 146 0.50 -2.84 -7.68
CA ALA A 146 0.61 -1.43 -8.00
C ALA A 146 -0.62 -0.89 -8.73
N TYR A 147 -1.09 -1.62 -9.75
CA TYR A 147 -2.28 -1.21 -10.51
C TYR A 147 -3.56 -1.32 -9.70
N THR A 148 -3.67 -2.30 -8.82
CA THR A 148 -4.81 -2.40 -7.90
C THR A 148 -4.81 -1.22 -6.93
N ALA A 149 -3.66 -0.84 -6.36
CA ALA A 149 -3.53 0.33 -5.51
C ALA A 149 -3.88 1.64 -6.25
N HIS A 150 -3.40 1.78 -7.49
CA HIS A 150 -3.73 2.93 -8.33
C HIS A 150 -5.24 3.00 -8.63
N SER A 151 -5.89 1.86 -8.95
CA SER A 151 -7.33 1.83 -9.22
C SER A 151 -8.18 2.17 -7.99
N VAL A 152 -7.70 1.90 -6.77
CA VAL A 152 -8.36 2.36 -5.54
C VAL A 152 -8.40 3.89 -5.49
N GLU A 153 -7.29 4.54 -5.81
CA GLU A 153 -7.24 6.01 -5.82
C GLU A 153 -8.06 6.61 -6.96
N THR A 154 -7.93 6.09 -8.18
CA THR A 154 -8.52 6.71 -9.38
C THR A 154 -9.95 6.30 -9.65
N ASP A 155 -10.26 5.01 -9.58
CA ASP A 155 -11.56 4.48 -9.99
C ASP A 155 -12.58 4.52 -8.84
N MET A 156 -12.13 4.24 -7.60
CA MET A 156 -13.03 4.20 -6.45
C MET A 156 -13.13 5.57 -5.77
N LEU A 157 -12.00 6.20 -5.47
CA LEU A 157 -11.98 7.49 -4.75
C LEU A 157 -12.02 8.71 -5.67
N HIS A 158 -11.91 8.51 -6.99
CA HIS A 158 -11.90 9.57 -8.01
C HIS A 158 -10.81 10.63 -7.78
N LEU A 159 -9.68 10.21 -7.23
CA LEU A 159 -8.51 11.05 -7.04
C LEU A 159 -7.68 11.14 -8.32
N GLN A 160 -7.03 12.25 -8.50
CA GLN A 160 -6.05 12.43 -9.58
C GLN A 160 -4.69 11.95 -9.10
N SER A 161 -4.25 10.78 -9.57
CA SER A 161 -2.99 10.15 -9.17
C SER A 161 -2.21 9.69 -10.40
N GLY A 162 -0.89 9.92 -10.38
CA GLY A 162 0.05 9.21 -11.24
C GLY A 162 0.26 7.78 -10.72
N ILE A 163 1.02 6.95 -11.44
CA ILE A 163 1.22 5.54 -11.07
C ILE A 163 2.62 5.23 -10.55
N GLN A 164 3.56 6.16 -10.65
CA GLN A 164 4.96 5.92 -10.27
C GLN A 164 5.13 5.54 -8.81
N ASP A 165 4.30 6.11 -7.93
CA ASP A 165 4.39 5.90 -6.48
C ASP A 165 4.03 4.46 -6.13
N GLN A 166 2.91 3.97 -6.67
CA GLN A 166 2.45 2.61 -6.47
C GLN A 166 3.42 1.59 -7.09
N LEU A 167 3.96 1.88 -8.30
CA LEU A 167 4.96 1.03 -8.92
C LEU A 167 6.24 0.98 -8.10
N CYS A 168 6.76 2.13 -7.63
CA CYS A 168 7.95 2.15 -6.79
C CYS A 168 7.77 1.38 -5.49
N SER A 169 6.64 1.58 -4.82
CA SER A 169 6.32 0.91 -3.56
C SER A 169 6.16 -0.60 -3.71
N ALA A 170 5.61 -1.06 -4.85
CA ALA A 170 5.40 -2.49 -5.10
C ALA A 170 6.68 -3.22 -5.55
N TYR A 171 7.52 -2.57 -6.33
CA TYR A 171 8.76 -3.17 -6.83
C TYR A 171 9.94 -2.97 -5.86
N GLY A 172 9.97 -1.86 -5.13
CA GLY A 172 11.12 -1.47 -4.32
C GLY A 172 12.37 -1.20 -5.17
N GLY A 173 13.48 -0.88 -4.52
CA GLY A 173 14.76 -0.70 -5.19
C GLY A 173 14.82 0.49 -6.13
N ILE A 174 15.69 0.43 -7.14
CA ILE A 174 15.85 1.48 -8.16
C ILE A 174 15.06 1.09 -9.41
N ASN A 175 14.18 1.98 -9.87
CA ASN A 175 13.31 1.69 -10.99
C ASN A 175 13.46 2.74 -12.11
N TYR A 176 13.53 2.24 -13.32
CA TYR A 176 13.26 3.00 -14.52
C TYR A 176 11.88 2.58 -15.05
N ILE A 177 10.94 3.53 -15.04
CA ILE A 177 9.55 3.35 -15.44
C ILE A 177 9.35 4.05 -16.77
N GLU A 178 8.92 3.33 -17.79
CA GLU A 178 8.55 3.88 -19.07
C GLU A 178 7.03 3.84 -19.25
N MET A 179 6.42 5.02 -19.22
CA MET A 179 5.01 5.24 -19.48
C MET A 179 4.80 5.37 -20.99
N PHE A 180 4.23 4.37 -21.62
CA PHE A 180 3.96 4.40 -23.05
C PHE A 180 2.55 4.89 -23.39
N ARG A 181 1.63 4.79 -22.46
CA ARG A 181 0.31 5.42 -22.48
C ARG A 181 -0.34 5.29 -21.11
N PHE A 182 -0.67 6.41 -20.47
CA PHE A 182 -1.28 6.40 -19.15
C PHE A 182 -2.53 5.49 -19.07
N PRO A 183 -2.68 4.66 -18.02
CA PRO A 183 -1.72 4.41 -16.95
C PRO A 183 -0.71 3.29 -17.26
N HIS A 184 -0.60 2.80 -18.49
CA HIS A 184 0.21 1.64 -18.85
C HIS A 184 1.70 1.96 -18.92
N ALA A 185 2.46 1.27 -18.07
CA ALA A 185 3.90 1.45 -17.96
C ALA A 185 4.62 0.10 -17.89
N SER A 186 5.89 0.10 -18.25
CA SER A 186 6.83 -0.97 -17.93
C SER A 186 7.79 -0.52 -16.84
N VAL A 187 8.26 -1.47 -16.03
CA VAL A 187 9.23 -1.22 -14.98
C VAL A 187 10.48 -2.04 -15.24
N SER A 188 11.61 -1.38 -15.32
CA SER A 188 12.94 -2.01 -15.36
C SER A 188 13.66 -1.72 -14.05
N GLN A 189 13.86 -2.76 -13.23
CA GLN A 189 14.64 -2.63 -12.00
C GLN A 189 16.13 -2.57 -12.31
N ILE A 190 16.82 -1.56 -11.76
CA ILE A 190 18.24 -1.37 -11.92
C ILE A 190 18.96 -2.03 -10.76
N GLN A 191 19.73 -3.06 -11.05
CA GLN A 191 20.54 -3.76 -10.08
C GLN A 191 21.91 -3.10 -9.96
N VAL A 192 22.29 -2.72 -8.75
CA VAL A 192 23.60 -2.15 -8.46
C VAL A 192 24.31 -2.94 -7.37
N PRO A 193 25.65 -2.99 -7.37
CA PRO A 193 26.41 -3.62 -6.28
C PRO A 193 26.13 -2.95 -4.93
N ASN A 194 26.26 -3.73 -3.85
CA ASN A 194 26.06 -3.21 -2.49
C ASN A 194 26.91 -1.99 -2.16
N SER A 195 28.12 -1.89 -2.72
CA SER A 195 28.99 -0.72 -2.54
C SER A 195 28.37 0.57 -3.08
N ILE A 196 27.59 0.49 -4.17
CA ILE A 196 26.85 1.62 -4.73
C ILE A 196 25.64 1.95 -3.86
N TRP A 197 24.92 0.92 -3.35
CA TRP A 197 23.83 1.12 -2.40
C TRP A 197 24.31 1.87 -1.15
N TRP A 198 25.41 1.45 -0.54
CA TRP A 198 25.97 2.10 0.64
C TRP A 198 26.39 3.55 0.38
N GLU A 199 26.96 3.81 -0.81
CA GLU A 199 27.35 5.16 -1.18
C GLU A 199 26.13 6.06 -1.41
N LEU A 200 25.06 5.53 -2.03
CA LEU A 200 23.79 6.22 -2.22
C LEU A 200 23.13 6.54 -0.86
N GLU A 201 23.00 5.54 0.01
CA GLU A 201 22.41 5.69 1.34
C GLU A 201 23.12 6.75 2.19
N ARG A 202 24.44 6.83 2.11
CA ARG A 202 25.23 7.84 2.83
C ARG A 202 25.07 9.25 2.30
N ARG A 203 24.58 9.43 1.08
CA ARG A 203 24.40 10.73 0.42
C ARG A 203 22.96 11.20 0.36
N LEU A 204 22.01 10.29 0.58
CA LEU A 204 20.61 10.66 0.62
C LEU A 204 20.30 11.46 1.89
N VAL A 205 19.63 12.60 1.67
CA VAL A 205 19.06 13.44 2.72
C VAL A 205 17.60 13.66 2.36
N LEU A 206 16.70 13.20 3.21
CA LEU A 206 15.26 13.37 3.10
C LEU A 206 14.77 14.52 3.97
#